data_4e5f960322cce3307e3919bd64dad1c5
#
_entry.id   4e5f960322cce3307e3919bd64dad1c5
#
_cell.length_a   1.000
_cell.length_b   1.000
_cell.length_c   1.000
_cell.angle_alpha   90.00
_cell.angle_beta   90.00
_cell.angle_gamma   90.00
#
_symmetry.space_group_name_H-M   'P 1'
#
loop_
_entity.id
_entity.type
_entity.pdbx_description
1 polymer ?
#
loop_
_entity_poly.entity_id
_entity_poly.type
_entity_poly.pdbx_seq_one_letter_code
_entity_poly.pdbx_strand_id
1 'polypeptide(L)'
;HNELPFLYGGDNWPYDAMCERQRRKGVYASQYLTPDRTARQMAALAVRYFDNDSRVVDACCGTGQLTRALILEGVHPSAILGFDTDAELVDLYARFYSEAAALRMQFREIDFRCENVIANPPFEIAECVSFLQWLSCTQHSGDRAVLLLPYGFIDKPCPKSVQETMRHFIVRHRTPMQEPFARTNCRAEIVVVERA
;
A
#
# COMPACT_ATOMS: atom_id res chain seq x y z
N HIS A 1 -22.71 -10.07 -7.24
CA HIS A 1 -22.50 -11.54 -7.28
C HIS A 1 -21.62 -12.03 -8.44
N ASN A 2 -21.33 -11.20 -9.44
CA ASN A 2 -20.53 -11.60 -10.60
C ASN A 2 -19.05 -11.14 -10.54
N GLU A 3 -18.59 -10.56 -9.43
CA GLU A 3 -17.26 -9.96 -9.33
C GLU A 3 -16.21 -10.93 -8.75
N LEU A 4 -16.63 -11.95 -8.02
CA LEU A 4 -15.74 -12.98 -7.45
C LEU A 4 -14.90 -13.72 -8.49
N PRO A 5 -15.39 -14.04 -9.70
CA PRO A 5 -14.55 -14.68 -10.74
C PRO A 5 -13.37 -13.81 -11.18
N PHE A 6 -13.52 -12.48 -11.17
CA PHE A 6 -12.43 -11.56 -11.54
C PHE A 6 -11.37 -11.46 -10.44
N LEU A 7 -11.76 -11.53 -9.18
CA LEU A 7 -10.82 -11.54 -8.05
C LEU A 7 -9.95 -12.80 -8.05
N TYR A 8 -10.52 -13.93 -8.47
CA TYR A 8 -9.86 -15.24 -8.41
C TYR A 8 -9.46 -15.78 -9.79
N GLY A 9 -9.90 -15.15 -10.89
CA GLY A 9 -9.77 -15.66 -12.26
C GLY A 9 -8.46 -15.37 -12.99
N GLY A 10 -7.47 -14.81 -12.33
CA GLY A 10 -6.13 -14.65 -12.91
C GLY A 10 -5.87 -13.32 -13.64
N ASP A 11 -6.88 -12.60 -14.06
CA ASP A 11 -6.70 -11.31 -14.73
C ASP A 11 -6.42 -10.19 -13.71
N ASN A 12 -5.34 -9.47 -13.90
CA ASN A 12 -4.94 -8.38 -13.01
C ASN A 12 -5.66 -7.08 -13.36
N TRP A 13 -6.98 -7.12 -13.35
CA TRP A 13 -7.82 -6.02 -13.76
C TRP A 13 -7.68 -4.71 -12.95
N PRO A 14 -7.32 -4.69 -11.64
CA PRO A 14 -7.00 -3.42 -10.98
C PRO A 14 -5.80 -2.72 -11.60
N TYR A 15 -4.80 -3.49 -12.01
CA TYR A 15 -3.64 -3.00 -12.72
C TYR A 15 -4.03 -2.48 -14.12
N ASP A 16 -4.81 -3.25 -14.85
CA ASP A 16 -5.28 -2.89 -16.20
C ASP A 16 -6.15 -1.63 -16.18
N ALA A 17 -7.07 -1.50 -15.22
CA ALA A 17 -7.90 -0.32 -15.04
C ALA A 17 -7.07 0.94 -14.77
N MET A 18 -6.01 0.83 -13.95
CA MET A 18 -5.12 1.93 -13.68
C MET A 18 -4.27 2.31 -14.91
N CYS A 19 -3.77 1.34 -15.65
CA CYS A 19 -3.03 1.56 -16.90
C CYS A 19 -3.90 2.29 -17.92
N GLU A 20 -5.15 1.87 -18.10
CA GLU A 20 -6.11 2.50 -19.00
C GLU A 20 -6.42 3.94 -18.58
N ARG A 21 -6.64 4.15 -17.29
CA ARG A 21 -6.86 5.49 -16.73
C ARG A 21 -5.67 6.43 -17.00
N GLN A 22 -4.45 5.97 -16.75
CA GLN A 22 -3.23 6.75 -17.00
C GLN A 22 -3.08 7.08 -18.48
N ARG A 23 -3.36 6.13 -19.37
CA ARG A 23 -3.34 6.33 -20.82
C ARG A 23 -4.36 7.40 -21.25
N ARG A 24 -5.58 7.33 -20.73
CA ARG A 24 -6.67 8.26 -21.06
C ARG A 24 -6.41 9.69 -20.59
N LYS A 25 -5.87 9.85 -19.36
CA LYS A 25 -5.60 11.16 -18.78
C LYS A 25 -4.27 11.78 -19.22
N GLY A 26 -3.40 11.01 -19.89
CA GLY A 26 -2.07 11.47 -20.26
C GLY A 26 -1.16 11.83 -19.06
N VAL A 27 -1.59 11.47 -17.86
CA VAL A 27 -0.91 11.83 -16.62
C VAL A 27 -0.20 10.61 -16.09
N TYR A 28 1.12 10.62 -16.17
CA TYR A 28 2.01 9.63 -15.54
C TYR A 28 2.52 10.14 -14.19
N ALA A 29 1.74 10.99 -13.51
CA ALA A 29 2.14 11.56 -12.24
C ALA A 29 2.39 10.46 -11.22
N SER A 30 3.61 10.37 -10.72
CA SER A 30 4.16 9.69 -9.52
C SER A 30 3.38 8.52 -8.88
N GLN A 31 2.32 8.03 -9.52
CA GLN A 31 1.53 6.87 -9.12
C GLN A 31 2.16 5.62 -9.73
N TYR A 32 3.12 5.07 -9.03
CA TYR A 32 3.76 3.82 -9.44
C TYR A 32 2.82 2.65 -9.15
N LEU A 33 2.36 1.99 -10.21
CA LEU A 33 1.52 0.80 -10.09
C LEU A 33 2.34 -0.35 -9.51
N THR A 34 1.89 -0.90 -8.41
CA THR A 34 2.52 -2.08 -7.80
C THR A 34 2.40 -3.27 -8.75
N PRO A 35 3.51 -3.86 -9.25
CA PRO A 35 3.46 -5.05 -10.08
C PRO A 35 2.81 -6.23 -9.35
N ASP A 36 2.18 -7.15 -10.08
CA ASP A 36 1.39 -8.24 -9.50
C ASP A 36 2.22 -9.13 -8.55
N ARG A 37 3.41 -9.52 -8.99
CA ARG A 37 4.32 -10.35 -8.16
C ARG A 37 4.73 -9.63 -6.88
N THR A 38 5.02 -8.34 -6.97
CA THR A 38 5.37 -7.51 -5.80
C THR A 38 4.17 -7.38 -4.86
N ALA A 39 2.96 -7.15 -5.39
CA ALA A 39 1.74 -7.07 -4.59
C ALA A 39 1.48 -8.38 -3.83
N ARG A 40 1.62 -9.53 -4.49
CA ARG A 40 1.50 -10.86 -3.85
C ARG A 40 2.56 -11.08 -2.78
N GLN A 41 3.79 -10.68 -3.03
CA GLN A 41 4.87 -10.78 -2.06
C GLN A 41 4.61 -9.91 -0.82
N MET A 42 4.10 -8.68 -1.02
CA MET A 42 3.70 -7.80 0.07
C MET A 42 2.52 -8.39 0.87
N ALA A 43 1.52 -8.95 0.21
CA ALA A 43 0.37 -9.58 0.86
C ALA A 43 0.78 -10.84 1.66
N ALA A 44 1.66 -11.67 1.14
CA ALA A 44 2.20 -12.82 1.86
C ALA A 44 2.97 -12.40 3.14
N LEU A 45 3.74 -11.31 3.07
CA LEU A 45 4.38 -10.73 4.25
C LEU A 45 3.35 -10.14 5.22
N ALA A 46 2.30 -9.48 4.71
CA ALA A 46 1.22 -8.95 5.53
C ALA A 46 0.55 -10.07 6.35
N VAL A 47 0.14 -11.16 5.72
CA VAL A 47 -0.48 -12.31 6.41
C VAL A 47 0.47 -12.92 7.45
N ARG A 48 1.78 -12.91 7.19
CA ARG A 48 2.77 -13.45 8.14
C ARG A 48 3.01 -12.56 9.36
N TYR A 49 2.94 -11.23 9.18
CA TYR A 49 3.36 -10.27 10.21
C TYR A 49 2.20 -9.57 10.91
N PHE A 50 1.03 -9.47 10.26
CA PHE A 50 -0.13 -8.77 10.81
C PHE A 50 -0.85 -9.60 11.88
N ASP A 51 -1.53 -8.88 12.77
CA ASP A 51 -2.53 -9.48 13.64
C ASP A 51 -3.77 -9.83 12.81
N ASN A 52 -4.11 -11.12 12.79
CA ASN A 52 -5.23 -11.64 11.99
C ASN A 52 -6.61 -11.18 12.48
N ASP A 53 -6.72 -10.76 13.74
CA ASP A 53 -7.97 -10.31 14.33
C ASP A 53 -8.23 -8.81 14.07
N SER A 54 -7.24 -8.10 13.55
CA SER A 54 -7.30 -6.66 13.32
C SER A 54 -7.53 -6.33 11.85
N ARG A 55 -8.21 -5.19 11.61
CA ARG A 55 -8.43 -4.66 10.26
C ARG A 55 -7.12 -4.35 9.56
N VAL A 56 -7.08 -4.57 8.24
CA VAL A 56 -5.98 -4.17 7.37
C VAL A 56 -6.35 -2.88 6.63
N VAL A 57 -5.49 -1.89 6.70
CA VAL A 57 -5.63 -0.63 5.98
C VAL A 57 -4.73 -0.67 4.74
N ASP A 58 -5.35 -0.60 3.54
CA ASP A 58 -4.67 -0.40 2.25
C ASP A 58 -4.55 1.11 2.00
N ALA A 59 -3.47 1.68 2.49
CA ALA A 59 -3.23 3.11 2.40
C ALA A 59 -2.72 3.50 1.00
N CYS A 60 -3.30 4.57 0.43
CA CYS A 60 -3.06 4.96 -0.96
C CYS A 60 -3.47 3.83 -1.93
N CYS A 61 -4.70 3.31 -1.75
CA CYS A 61 -5.14 2.03 -2.32
C CYS A 61 -5.24 2.02 -3.85
N GLY A 62 -5.34 3.18 -4.51
CA GLY A 62 -5.53 3.25 -5.95
C GLY A 62 -6.75 2.43 -6.40
N THR A 63 -6.54 1.55 -7.38
CA THR A 63 -7.58 0.60 -7.84
C THR A 63 -7.62 -0.70 -7.02
N GLY A 64 -6.84 -0.82 -5.94
CA GLY A 64 -6.87 -1.95 -5.02
C GLY A 64 -5.96 -3.13 -5.40
N GLN A 65 -4.81 -2.87 -5.98
CA GLN A 65 -3.85 -3.91 -6.33
C GLN A 65 -3.36 -4.70 -5.10
N LEU A 66 -3.09 -4.02 -3.99
CA LEU A 66 -2.70 -4.65 -2.74
C LEU A 66 -3.89 -5.34 -2.06
N THR A 67 -5.07 -4.72 -2.09
CA THR A 67 -6.32 -5.34 -1.61
C THR A 67 -6.61 -6.65 -2.33
N ARG A 68 -6.48 -6.68 -3.67
CA ARG A 68 -6.63 -7.92 -4.45
C ARG A 68 -5.66 -9.00 -3.98
N ALA A 69 -4.40 -8.63 -3.79
CA ALA A 69 -3.38 -9.57 -3.34
C ALA A 69 -3.68 -10.10 -1.92
N LEU A 70 -4.13 -9.25 -0.99
CA LEU A 70 -4.56 -9.68 0.35
C LEU A 70 -5.72 -10.68 0.30
N ILE A 71 -6.72 -10.44 -0.54
CA ILE A 71 -7.86 -11.36 -0.72
C ILE A 71 -7.38 -12.71 -1.24
N LEU A 72 -6.45 -12.72 -2.19
CA LEU A 72 -5.85 -13.96 -2.72
C LEU A 72 -5.04 -14.73 -1.67
N GLU A 73 -4.49 -14.05 -0.67
CA GLU A 73 -3.82 -14.65 0.49
C GLU A 73 -4.81 -15.05 1.61
N GLY A 74 -6.10 -14.88 1.40
CA GLY A 74 -7.16 -15.32 2.31
C GLY A 74 -7.65 -14.27 3.31
N VAL A 75 -7.23 -13.02 3.19
CA VAL A 75 -7.81 -11.93 4.01
C VAL A 75 -9.24 -11.67 3.55
N HIS A 76 -10.20 -11.69 4.49
CA HIS A 76 -11.58 -11.44 4.15
C HIS A 76 -11.80 -9.97 3.73
N PRO A 77 -12.49 -9.69 2.61
CA PRO A 77 -12.65 -8.32 2.12
C PRO A 77 -13.23 -7.35 3.16
N SER A 78 -14.17 -7.78 3.99
CA SER A 78 -14.76 -6.93 5.04
C SER A 78 -13.77 -6.49 6.13
N ALA A 79 -12.61 -7.14 6.23
CA ALA A 79 -11.53 -6.75 7.13
C ALA A 79 -10.62 -5.68 6.52
N ILE A 80 -10.82 -5.30 5.24
CA ILE A 80 -9.96 -4.37 4.52
C ILE A 80 -10.62 -3.00 4.41
N LEU A 81 -9.86 -1.96 4.70
CA LEU A 81 -10.23 -0.56 4.49
C LEU A 81 -9.22 0.08 3.54
N GLY A 82 -9.68 0.48 2.36
CA GLY A 82 -8.87 1.26 1.41
C GLY A 82 -9.11 2.76 1.57
N PHE A 83 -8.09 3.58 1.36
CA PHE A 83 -8.29 5.00 1.15
C PHE A 83 -7.33 5.58 0.11
N ASP A 84 -7.83 6.56 -0.63
CA ASP A 84 -7.07 7.31 -1.63
C ASP A 84 -7.64 8.74 -1.75
N THR A 85 -6.86 9.67 -2.27
CA THR A 85 -7.31 11.06 -2.49
C THR A 85 -8.14 11.22 -3.77
N ASP A 86 -7.96 10.31 -4.72
CA ASP A 86 -8.57 10.37 -6.03
C ASP A 86 -9.96 9.72 -6.02
N ALA A 87 -11.01 10.55 -6.19
CA ALA A 87 -12.39 10.10 -6.17
C ALA A 87 -12.69 8.99 -7.20
N GLU A 88 -12.13 9.08 -8.41
CA GLU A 88 -12.35 8.07 -9.46
C GLU A 88 -11.74 6.71 -9.05
N LEU A 89 -10.57 6.73 -8.39
CA LEU A 89 -9.95 5.50 -7.90
C LEU A 89 -10.75 4.89 -6.76
N VAL A 90 -11.23 5.69 -5.82
CA VAL A 90 -12.09 5.22 -4.72
C VAL A 90 -13.40 4.63 -5.26
N ASP A 91 -14.02 5.27 -6.25
CA ASP A 91 -15.23 4.75 -6.90
C ASP A 91 -14.98 3.41 -7.62
N LEU A 92 -13.86 3.29 -8.33
CA LEU A 92 -13.46 2.04 -8.95
C LEU A 92 -13.21 0.96 -7.89
N TYR A 93 -12.46 1.28 -6.86
CA TYR A 93 -12.19 0.37 -5.75
C TYR A 93 -13.49 -0.15 -5.12
N ALA A 94 -14.43 0.74 -4.80
CA ALA A 94 -15.71 0.36 -4.20
C ALA A 94 -16.56 -0.56 -5.10
N ARG A 95 -16.51 -0.37 -6.42
CA ARG A 95 -17.18 -1.25 -7.38
C ARG A 95 -16.59 -2.64 -7.43
N PHE A 96 -15.27 -2.72 -7.32
CA PHE A 96 -14.54 -3.96 -7.46
C PHE A 96 -14.50 -4.79 -6.17
N TYR A 97 -14.55 -4.12 -5.03
CA TYR A 97 -14.47 -4.76 -3.70
C TYR A 97 -15.68 -4.35 -2.85
N SER A 98 -16.86 -4.80 -3.25
CA SER A 98 -18.13 -4.38 -2.62
C SER A 98 -18.23 -4.68 -1.11
N GLU A 99 -17.46 -5.65 -0.62
CA GLU A 99 -17.39 -5.99 0.80
C GLU A 99 -16.29 -5.26 1.57
N ALA A 100 -15.33 -4.64 0.88
CA ALA A 100 -14.30 -3.81 1.50
C ALA A 100 -14.79 -2.36 1.63
N ALA A 101 -14.40 -1.70 2.71
CA ALA A 101 -14.68 -0.28 2.88
C ALA A 101 -13.71 0.58 2.06
N ALA A 102 -14.19 1.71 1.53
CA ALA A 102 -13.36 2.67 0.81
C ALA A 102 -13.66 4.10 1.29
N LEU A 103 -12.61 4.88 1.51
CA LEU A 103 -12.70 6.28 1.94
C LEU A 103 -11.93 7.18 0.99
N ARG A 104 -12.55 8.30 0.60
CA ARG A 104 -11.87 9.37 -0.11
C ARG A 104 -11.23 10.31 0.90
N MET A 105 -9.98 10.05 1.27
CA MET A 105 -9.24 10.84 2.27
C MET A 105 -7.75 10.84 1.96
N GLN A 106 -7.07 11.89 2.38
CA GLN A 106 -5.61 11.86 2.49
C GLN A 106 -5.20 11.08 3.74
N PHE A 107 -4.05 10.40 3.70
CA PHE A 107 -3.57 9.70 4.90
C PHE A 107 -3.39 10.65 6.10
N ARG A 108 -3.03 11.90 5.88
CA ARG A 108 -2.89 12.93 6.93
C ARG A 108 -4.19 13.29 7.65
N GLU A 109 -5.34 12.97 7.04
CA GLU A 109 -6.67 13.22 7.62
C GLU A 109 -7.17 12.05 8.47
N ILE A 110 -6.48 10.89 8.40
CA ILE A 110 -6.80 9.71 9.19
C ILE A 110 -6.21 9.87 10.58
N ASP A 111 -7.05 9.91 11.59
CA ASP A 111 -6.70 10.14 13.00
C ASP A 111 -7.02 8.93 13.91
N PHE A 112 -7.58 7.86 13.36
CA PHE A 112 -7.81 6.63 14.10
C PHE A 112 -6.62 5.67 14.01
N ARG A 113 -6.53 4.75 14.96
CA ARG A 113 -5.47 3.73 15.00
C ARG A 113 -5.52 2.82 13.77
N CYS A 114 -4.37 2.63 13.13
CA CYS A 114 -4.16 1.73 11.99
C CYS A 114 -3.20 0.61 12.39
N GLU A 115 -3.74 -0.47 12.97
CA GLU A 115 -2.95 -1.58 13.54
C GLU A 115 -2.11 -2.30 12.48
N ASN A 116 -2.73 -2.61 11.34
CA ASN A 116 -2.10 -3.27 10.21
C ASN A 116 -2.21 -2.38 8.98
N VAL A 117 -1.10 -1.96 8.41
CA VAL A 117 -1.07 -1.11 7.21
C VAL A 117 -0.28 -1.79 6.10
N ILE A 118 -0.86 -1.84 4.91
CA ILE A 118 -0.15 -2.16 3.66
C ILE A 118 -0.21 -0.94 2.76
N ALA A 119 0.91 -0.56 2.14
CA ALA A 119 0.91 0.62 1.28
C ALA A 119 2.02 0.63 0.24
N ASN A 120 1.71 1.25 -0.89
CA ASN A 120 2.64 1.78 -1.87
C ASN A 120 2.50 3.32 -1.86
N PRO A 121 3.11 4.03 -0.89
CA PRO A 121 2.97 5.48 -0.79
C PRO A 121 3.68 6.21 -1.95
N PRO A 122 3.40 7.52 -2.16
CA PRO A 122 4.14 8.32 -3.14
C PRO A 122 5.66 8.26 -2.90
N PHE A 123 6.46 8.14 -3.99
CA PHE A 123 7.91 7.91 -3.90
C PHE A 123 8.76 9.17 -3.73
N GLU A 124 8.17 10.34 -3.72
CA GLU A 124 8.89 11.57 -3.38
C GLU A 124 9.37 11.51 -1.94
N ILE A 125 10.63 11.88 -1.69
CA ILE A 125 11.26 11.75 -0.37
C ILE A 125 10.43 12.45 0.72
N ALA A 126 9.95 13.66 0.45
CA ALA A 126 9.14 14.42 1.40
C ALA A 126 7.80 13.71 1.71
N GLU A 127 7.17 13.11 0.70
CA GLU A 127 5.93 12.35 0.86
C GLU A 127 6.15 11.04 1.63
N CYS A 128 7.23 10.32 1.34
CA CYS A 128 7.61 9.12 2.10
C CYS A 128 7.84 9.45 3.58
N VAL A 129 8.55 10.54 3.88
CA VAL A 129 8.76 11.00 5.27
C VAL A 129 7.43 11.34 5.93
N SER A 130 6.58 12.12 5.26
CA SER A 130 5.26 12.49 5.76
C SER A 130 4.38 11.26 6.03
N PHE A 131 4.43 10.26 5.15
CA PHE A 131 3.70 9.01 5.32
C PHE A 131 4.19 8.23 6.55
N LEU A 132 5.49 8.10 6.74
CA LEU A 132 6.05 7.43 7.92
C LEU A 132 5.77 8.20 9.22
N GLN A 133 5.77 9.53 9.18
CA GLN A 133 5.38 10.35 10.33
C GLN A 133 3.92 10.11 10.70
N TRP A 134 3.01 10.15 9.70
CA TRP A 134 1.61 9.82 9.91
C TRP A 134 1.46 8.41 10.51
N LEU A 135 2.14 7.42 9.94
CA LEU A 135 2.10 6.04 10.43
C LEU A 135 2.55 5.95 11.89
N SER A 136 3.61 6.67 12.28
CA SER A 136 4.09 6.71 13.66
C SER A 136 3.11 7.34 14.65
N CYS A 137 2.22 8.22 14.15
CA CYS A 137 1.17 8.86 14.96
C CYS A 137 -0.09 8.02 15.09
N THR A 138 -0.40 7.20 14.09
CA THR A 138 -1.62 6.37 14.04
C THR A 138 -1.42 4.94 14.53
N GLN A 139 -0.17 4.51 14.71
CA GLN A 139 0.18 3.20 15.23
C GLN A 139 0.63 3.27 16.68
N HIS A 140 0.28 2.23 17.43
CA HIS A 140 0.78 1.97 18.79
C HIS A 140 1.94 0.97 18.75
N SER A 141 2.69 0.86 19.85
CA SER A 141 3.77 -0.14 19.96
C SER A 141 3.27 -1.55 19.62
N GLY A 142 3.99 -2.23 18.76
CA GLY A 142 3.65 -3.55 18.24
C GLY A 142 2.82 -3.58 16.96
N ASP A 143 2.18 -2.47 16.56
CA ASP A 143 1.46 -2.37 15.29
C ASP A 143 2.44 -2.44 14.11
N ARG A 144 2.00 -2.94 12.96
CA ARG A 144 2.90 -3.27 11.85
C ARG A 144 2.45 -2.70 10.51
N ALA A 145 3.43 -2.45 9.65
CA ALA A 145 3.16 -2.06 8.28
C ALA A 145 4.07 -2.80 7.29
N VAL A 146 3.51 -3.12 6.12
CA VAL A 146 4.23 -3.62 4.94
C VAL A 146 4.22 -2.53 3.89
N LEU A 147 5.38 -1.99 3.58
CA LEU A 147 5.53 -0.79 2.75
C LEU A 147 6.40 -1.08 1.53
N LEU A 148 6.03 -0.53 0.37
CA LEU A 148 6.89 -0.45 -0.79
C LEU A 148 7.54 0.94 -0.81
N LEU A 149 8.84 1.01 -0.58
CA LEU A 149 9.58 2.27 -0.47
C LEU A 149 10.67 2.35 -1.55
N PRO A 150 11.13 3.55 -1.93
CA PRO A 150 12.29 3.69 -2.78
C PRO A 150 13.50 2.94 -2.19
N TYR A 151 14.23 2.23 -3.04
CA TYR A 151 15.37 1.42 -2.60
C TYR A 151 16.40 2.25 -1.83
N GLY A 152 16.78 1.77 -0.65
CA GLY A 152 17.73 2.45 0.24
C GLY A 152 17.17 3.71 0.91
N PHE A 153 15.84 3.96 0.84
CA PHE A 153 15.23 5.15 1.43
C PHE A 153 15.48 5.23 2.93
N ILE A 154 15.26 4.14 3.66
CA ILE A 154 15.39 4.11 5.13
C ILE A 154 16.82 4.27 5.64
N ASP A 155 17.81 4.07 4.78
CA ASP A 155 19.24 4.22 5.12
C ASP A 155 19.79 5.61 4.78
N LYS A 156 18.97 6.49 4.18
CA LYS A 156 19.44 7.80 3.76
C LYS A 156 19.84 8.66 4.95
N PRO A 157 21.06 9.19 4.98
CA PRO A 157 21.47 10.12 6.03
C PRO A 157 20.84 11.51 5.88
N CYS A 158 20.38 11.84 4.69
CA CYS A 158 19.72 13.11 4.37
C CYS A 158 18.42 12.88 3.56
N PRO A 159 17.33 13.60 3.87
CA PRO A 159 17.23 14.54 4.98
C PRO A 159 17.24 13.84 6.35
N LYS A 160 17.69 14.53 7.39
CA LYS A 160 17.72 14.00 8.78
C LYS A 160 16.38 13.49 9.26
N SER A 161 15.28 14.07 8.73
CA SER A 161 13.91 13.66 9.02
C SER A 161 13.63 12.17 8.73
N VAL A 162 14.33 11.55 7.76
CA VAL A 162 14.23 10.10 7.52
C VAL A 162 14.70 9.34 8.75
N GLN A 163 15.89 9.66 9.26
CA GLN A 163 16.49 8.98 10.41
C GLN A 163 15.69 9.26 11.71
N GLU A 164 15.22 10.49 11.89
CA GLU A 164 14.38 10.87 13.03
C GLU A 164 13.07 10.08 13.04
N THR A 165 12.42 9.96 11.88
CA THR A 165 11.16 9.22 11.75
C THR A 165 11.37 7.72 11.92
N MET A 166 12.44 7.16 11.36
CA MET A 166 12.75 5.74 11.48
C MET A 166 13.06 5.28 12.91
N ARG A 167 13.41 6.20 13.83
CA ARG A 167 13.56 5.87 15.27
C ARG A 167 12.28 5.37 15.92
N HIS A 168 11.12 5.65 15.33
CA HIS A 168 9.83 5.16 15.82
C HIS A 168 9.53 3.73 15.40
N PHE A 169 10.38 3.12 14.58
CA PHE A 169 10.11 1.81 14.01
C PHE A 169 11.26 0.82 14.18
N ILE A 170 10.89 -0.45 14.29
CA ILE A 170 11.80 -1.58 14.20
C ILE A 170 11.61 -2.19 12.82
N VAL A 171 12.68 -2.32 12.03
CA VAL A 171 12.62 -3.00 10.73
C VAL A 171 12.64 -4.51 10.98
N ARG A 172 11.56 -5.20 10.61
CA ARG A 172 11.38 -6.64 10.81
C ARG A 172 11.76 -7.48 9.61
N HIS A 173 11.58 -6.91 8.42
CA HIS A 173 11.93 -7.57 7.16
C HIS A 173 12.26 -6.53 6.10
N ARG A 174 13.13 -6.92 5.16
CA ARG A 174 13.51 -6.06 4.06
C ARG A 174 13.92 -6.92 2.87
N THR A 175 13.37 -6.63 1.70
CA THR A 175 13.72 -7.34 0.47
C THR A 175 13.59 -6.42 -0.75
N PRO A 176 14.59 -6.40 -1.66
CA PRO A 176 14.47 -5.65 -2.89
C PRO A 176 13.30 -6.15 -3.75
N MET A 177 12.60 -5.24 -4.40
CA MET A 177 11.62 -5.55 -5.42
C MET A 177 12.31 -6.26 -6.60
N GLN A 178 11.78 -7.40 -7.03
CA GLN A 178 12.39 -8.24 -8.06
C GLN A 178 12.00 -7.85 -9.48
N GLU A 179 10.78 -7.34 -9.68
CA GLU A 179 10.32 -6.90 -10.97
C GLU A 179 10.26 -5.38 -11.05
N PRO A 180 10.66 -4.78 -12.19
CA PRO A 180 10.62 -3.32 -12.32
C PRO A 180 9.18 -2.80 -12.43
N PHE A 181 8.97 -1.54 -12.09
CA PHE A 181 7.76 -0.85 -12.47
C PHE A 181 7.67 -0.72 -13.99
N ALA A 182 6.47 -0.85 -14.55
CA ALA A 182 6.25 -0.93 -16.00
C ALA A 182 6.76 0.29 -16.79
N ARG A 183 6.97 1.45 -16.14
CA ARG A 183 7.24 2.72 -16.82
C ARG A 183 8.30 3.59 -16.19
N THR A 184 9.13 3.04 -15.32
CA THR A 184 10.19 3.78 -14.65
C THR A 184 11.33 2.84 -14.25
N ASN A 185 12.54 3.38 -14.24
CA ASN A 185 13.72 2.69 -13.73
C ASN A 185 13.87 2.85 -12.21
N CYS A 186 12.85 3.36 -11.53
CA CYS A 186 12.87 3.51 -10.08
C CYS A 186 12.98 2.13 -9.42
N ARG A 187 13.97 1.96 -8.56
CA ARG A 187 14.14 0.75 -7.76
C ARG A 187 13.41 0.92 -6.43
N ALA A 188 12.78 -0.13 -5.99
CA ALA A 188 12.08 -0.16 -4.72
C ALA A 188 12.45 -1.39 -3.88
N GLU A 189 12.05 -1.36 -2.64
CA GLU A 189 12.16 -2.49 -1.71
C GLU A 189 10.89 -2.59 -0.85
N ILE A 190 10.56 -3.83 -0.50
CA ILE A 190 9.50 -4.11 0.46
C ILE A 190 10.12 -4.08 1.85
N VAL A 191 9.53 -3.29 2.74
CA VAL A 191 9.97 -3.13 4.12
C VAL A 191 8.82 -3.46 5.05
N VAL A 192 9.04 -4.35 6.02
CA VAL A 192 8.12 -4.57 7.13
C VAL A 192 8.65 -3.82 8.33
N VAL A 193 7.85 -2.91 8.85
CA VAL A 193 8.16 -2.15 10.05
C VAL A 193 7.17 -2.45 11.16
N GLU A 194 7.64 -2.38 12.39
CA GLU A 194 6.84 -2.47 13.60
C GLU A 194 7.02 -1.19 14.41
N ARG A 195 5.94 -0.62 14.91
CA ARG A 195 5.98 0.56 15.78
C ARG A 195 6.66 0.19 17.10
N ALA A 196 7.74 0.89 17.41
CA ALA A 196 8.53 0.67 18.65
C ALA A 196 7.76 1.06 19.91
#